data_f2d14cd2d66bfb2d89d8995a30576dd1
#
_entry.id   f2d14cd2d66bfb2d89d8995a30576dd1
#
_cell.length_a   1.000
_cell.length_b   1.000
_cell.length_c   1.000
_cell.angle_alpha   90.00
_cell.angle_beta   90.00
_cell.angle_gamma   90.00
#
_symmetry.space_group_name_H-M   'P 1'
#
loop_
_entity.id
_entity.type
_entity.pdbx_description
1 polymer ?
#
loop_
_entity_poly.entity_id
_entity_poly.type
_entity_poly.pdbx_seq_one_letter_code
_entity_poly.pdbx_strand_id
1 'polypeptide(L)'
;MHNNTLKVIIGIPAFNEEKNIAAIIIKLKKIYDSILVCDDGSSDMTESIALSLGATVVKHSKNLGYGAAIKTIFNEARKLDGDILVTFDADGQHQISEIDSVLTPLFE
;
A
#
# COMPACT_ATOMS: atom_id res chain seq x y z
N MET A 1 15.45 -0.41 -26.85
CA MET A 1 15.88 -0.97 -25.75
C MET A 1 14.82 -1.01 -24.73
N HIS A 2 14.77 -1.96 -23.97
CA HIS A 2 13.84 -1.93 -23.01
C HIS A 2 14.44 -1.80 -21.71
N ASN A 3 13.65 -1.41 -20.80
CA ASN A 3 14.12 -1.11 -19.57
C ASN A 3 13.77 -2.19 -18.66
N ASN A 4 14.62 -2.56 -17.83
CA ASN A 4 14.40 -3.62 -16.90
C ASN A 4 14.04 -3.13 -15.53
N THR A 5 13.45 -1.97 -15.47
CA THR A 5 13.08 -1.39 -14.21
C THR A 5 11.97 -2.21 -13.57
N LEU A 6 12.15 -2.57 -12.33
CA LEU A 6 11.13 -3.26 -11.58
C LEU A 6 10.09 -2.28 -11.08
N LYS A 7 8.85 -2.73 -11.06
CA LYS A 7 7.78 -1.92 -10.53
C LYS A 7 7.63 -2.23 -9.04
N VAL A 8 7.93 -1.25 -8.22
CA VAL A 8 7.83 -1.37 -6.77
C VAL A 8 6.54 -0.74 -6.32
N ILE A 9 5.75 -1.49 -5.56
CA ILE A 9 4.51 -0.98 -5.00
C ILE A 9 4.66 -0.92 -3.49
N ILE A 10 4.31 0.22 -2.92
CA ILE A 10 4.31 0.39 -1.47
C ILE A 10 2.90 0.14 -0.99
N GLY A 11 2.73 -0.87 -0.16
CA GLY A 11 1.43 -1.24 0.36
C GLY A 11 1.27 -0.78 1.80
N ILE A 12 0.19 -0.11 2.10
CA ILE A 12 -0.05 0.44 3.42
C ILE A 12 -1.39 -0.07 3.93
N PRO A 13 -1.39 -0.99 4.90
CA PRO A 13 -2.64 -1.35 5.55
C PRO A 13 -2.99 -0.25 6.54
N ALA A 14 -4.23 0.21 6.52
CA ALA A 14 -4.63 1.33 7.36
C ALA A 14 -6.01 1.11 7.94
N PHE A 15 -6.18 1.46 9.20
CA PHE A 15 -7.47 1.42 9.85
C PHE A 15 -7.53 2.60 10.80
N ASN A 16 -8.39 3.58 10.50
CA ASN A 16 -8.56 4.80 11.31
C ASN A 16 -7.22 5.51 11.56
N GLU A 17 -6.51 5.78 10.46
CA GLU A 17 -5.22 6.44 10.53
C GLU A 17 -5.24 7.84 9.96
N GLU A 18 -6.38 8.54 10.06
CA GLU A 18 -6.48 9.86 9.45
C GLU A 18 -5.42 10.84 9.96
N LYS A 19 -4.89 10.62 11.16
CA LYS A 19 -3.89 11.54 11.71
C LYS A 19 -2.51 11.31 11.12
N ASN A 20 -2.26 10.13 10.59
CA ASN A 20 -0.92 9.78 10.15
C ASN A 20 -0.79 9.52 8.66
N ILE A 21 -1.89 9.16 8.02
CA ILE A 21 -1.83 8.64 6.66
C ILE A 21 -1.29 9.67 5.67
N ALA A 22 -1.62 10.93 5.83
CA ALA A 22 -1.18 11.95 4.89
C ALA A 22 0.33 12.11 4.91
N ALA A 23 0.90 12.23 6.10
CA ALA A 23 2.34 12.42 6.22
C ALA A 23 3.11 11.25 5.63
N ILE A 24 2.60 10.05 5.85
CA ILE A 24 3.25 8.85 5.35
C ILE A 24 3.21 8.81 3.83
N ILE A 25 2.03 9.07 3.25
CA ILE A 25 1.91 9.04 1.79
C ILE A 25 2.78 10.12 1.15
N ILE A 26 2.77 11.32 1.71
CA ILE A 26 3.56 12.41 1.16
C ILE A 26 5.04 12.06 1.17
N LYS A 27 5.50 11.49 2.27
CA LYS A 27 6.88 11.12 2.39
C LYS A 27 7.26 10.02 1.40
N LEU A 28 6.43 9.02 1.27
CA LEU A 28 6.73 7.90 0.38
C LEU A 28 6.64 8.29 -1.08
N LYS A 29 5.75 9.21 -1.43
CA LYS A 29 5.63 9.62 -2.82
C LYS A 29 6.83 10.41 -3.32
N LYS A 30 7.67 10.87 -2.45
CA LYS A 30 8.91 11.50 -2.88
C LYS A 30 9.89 10.49 -3.46
N ILE A 31 9.70 9.23 -3.14
CA ILE A 31 10.62 8.18 -3.54
C ILE A 31 9.97 7.19 -4.49
N TYR A 32 8.70 6.90 -4.27
CA TYR A 32 8.00 5.85 -5.00
C TYR A 32 6.78 6.40 -5.71
N ASP A 33 6.49 5.87 -6.89
CA ASP A 33 5.35 6.32 -7.66
C ASP A 33 4.07 5.60 -7.32
N SER A 34 4.17 4.36 -6.89
CA SER A 34 3.00 3.52 -6.69
C SER A 34 2.73 3.25 -5.23
N ILE A 35 1.75 3.94 -4.70
CA ILE A 35 1.34 3.76 -3.30
C ILE A 35 -0.06 3.15 -3.30
N LEU A 36 -0.19 2.03 -2.62
CA LEU A 36 -1.44 1.28 -2.53
C LEU A 36 -1.87 1.21 -1.07
N VAL A 37 -3.03 1.73 -0.76
CA VAL A 37 -3.54 1.70 0.60
C VAL A 37 -4.70 0.72 0.66
N CYS A 38 -4.67 -0.20 1.61
CA CYS A 38 -5.85 -0.99 1.92
C CYS A 38 -6.47 -0.39 3.17
N ASP A 39 -7.62 0.24 2.99
CA ASP A 39 -8.34 0.82 4.09
C ASP A 39 -9.25 -0.26 4.66
N ASP A 40 -8.90 -0.75 5.84
CA ASP A 40 -9.56 -1.89 6.43
C ASP A 40 -10.82 -1.49 7.17
N GLY A 41 -11.71 -0.79 6.49
CA GLY A 41 -13.01 -0.45 7.04
C GLY A 41 -13.00 0.76 7.97
N SER A 42 -12.16 1.75 7.70
CA SER A 42 -12.10 2.94 8.57
C SER A 42 -13.41 3.69 8.59
N SER A 43 -13.70 4.28 9.73
CA SER A 43 -14.86 5.15 9.87
C SER A 43 -14.48 6.62 9.84
N ASP A 44 -13.20 6.93 9.75
CA ASP A 44 -12.72 8.30 9.73
C ASP A 44 -12.36 8.71 8.29
N MET A 45 -11.51 9.71 8.13
CA MET A 45 -11.18 10.27 6.83
C MET A 45 -10.00 9.57 6.14
N THR A 46 -9.58 8.42 6.64
CA THR A 46 -8.42 7.73 6.10
C THR A 46 -8.51 7.53 4.58
N GLU A 47 -9.63 7.01 4.11
CA GLU A 47 -9.79 6.73 2.69
C GLU A 47 -9.73 8.00 1.85
N SER A 48 -10.49 9.02 2.23
CA SER A 48 -10.54 10.22 1.41
C SER A 48 -9.21 10.95 1.40
N ILE A 49 -8.47 10.93 2.50
CA ILE A 49 -7.16 11.54 2.52
C ILE A 49 -6.22 10.80 1.57
N ALA A 50 -6.21 9.48 1.63
CA ALA A 50 -5.34 8.71 0.77
C ALA A 50 -5.66 8.93 -0.70
N LEU A 51 -6.94 8.95 -1.05
CA LEU A 51 -7.34 9.21 -2.43
C LEU A 51 -6.91 10.59 -2.89
N SER A 52 -7.08 11.59 -2.05
CA SER A 52 -6.75 12.96 -2.43
C SER A 52 -5.25 13.15 -2.65
N LEU A 53 -4.44 12.30 -2.07
CA LEU A 53 -2.99 12.39 -2.23
C LEU A 53 -2.47 11.50 -3.35
N GLY A 54 -3.36 10.89 -4.09
CA GLY A 54 -2.96 10.14 -5.27
C GLY A 54 -2.64 8.68 -5.04
N ALA A 55 -2.99 8.14 -3.89
CA ALA A 55 -2.80 6.71 -3.66
C ALA A 55 -3.91 5.92 -4.32
N THR A 56 -3.61 4.69 -4.69
CA THR A 56 -4.63 3.74 -5.07
C THR A 56 -5.19 3.18 -3.79
N VAL A 57 -6.50 3.18 -3.64
CA VAL A 57 -7.11 2.72 -2.39
C VAL A 57 -8.07 1.57 -2.66
N VAL A 58 -7.94 0.52 -1.87
CA VAL A 58 -8.92 -0.55 -1.84
C VAL A 58 -9.53 -0.52 -0.44
N LYS A 59 -10.84 -0.47 -0.35
CA LYS A 59 -11.48 -0.37 0.93
C LYS A 59 -12.29 -1.60 1.25
N HIS A 60 -12.10 -2.15 2.44
CA HIS A 60 -12.96 -3.21 2.95
C HIS A 60 -14.24 -2.57 3.50
N SER A 61 -15.36 -3.26 3.34
CA SER A 61 -16.62 -2.72 3.83
C SER A 61 -16.70 -2.70 5.34
N LYS A 62 -15.86 -3.48 5.99
CA LYS A 62 -15.77 -3.49 7.45
C LYS A 62 -14.36 -3.90 7.83
N ASN A 63 -14.02 -3.77 9.09
CA ASN A 63 -12.71 -4.16 9.57
C ASN A 63 -12.58 -5.68 9.51
N LEU A 64 -11.65 -6.18 8.75
CA LEU A 64 -11.41 -7.60 8.59
C LEU A 64 -10.10 -8.04 9.23
N GLY A 65 -9.29 -7.10 9.68
CA GLY A 65 -8.04 -7.38 10.38
C GLY A 65 -6.80 -7.19 9.51
N TYR A 66 -5.68 -7.12 10.19
CA TYR A 66 -4.41 -6.84 9.55
C TYR A 66 -4.03 -7.88 8.50
N GLY A 67 -4.22 -9.15 8.82
CA GLY A 67 -3.89 -10.21 7.86
C GLY A 67 -4.72 -10.13 6.59
N ALA A 68 -6.00 -9.79 6.73
CA ALA A 68 -6.86 -9.62 5.57
C ALA A 68 -6.41 -8.43 4.74
N ALA A 69 -5.99 -7.35 5.40
CA ALA A 69 -5.52 -6.17 4.69
C ALA A 69 -4.25 -6.48 3.89
N ILE A 70 -3.34 -7.21 4.49
CA ILE A 70 -2.11 -7.60 3.81
C ILE A 70 -2.43 -8.48 2.59
N LYS A 71 -3.36 -9.41 2.75
CA LYS A 71 -3.74 -10.28 1.65
C LYS A 71 -4.36 -9.48 0.50
N THR A 72 -5.21 -8.52 0.83
CA THR A 72 -5.81 -7.65 -0.17
C THR A 72 -4.74 -6.84 -0.89
N ILE A 73 -3.77 -6.31 -0.15
CA ILE A 73 -2.68 -5.55 -0.73
C ILE A 73 -1.89 -6.43 -1.70
N PHE A 74 -1.58 -7.64 -1.29
CA PHE A 74 -0.81 -8.54 -2.13
C PHE A 74 -1.55 -8.84 -3.43
N ASN A 75 -2.83 -9.16 -3.32
CA ASN A 75 -3.63 -9.48 -4.51
C ASN A 75 -3.77 -8.28 -5.43
N GLU A 76 -3.96 -7.11 -4.85
CA GLU A 76 -4.12 -5.91 -5.66
C GLU A 76 -2.82 -5.50 -6.32
N ALA A 77 -1.70 -5.67 -5.62
CA ALA A 77 -0.40 -5.36 -6.19
C ALA A 77 -0.12 -6.24 -7.40
N ARG A 78 -0.57 -7.49 -7.35
CA ARG A 78 -0.42 -8.36 -8.51
C ARG A 78 -1.25 -7.88 -9.68
N LYS A 79 -2.46 -7.41 -9.42
CA LYS A 79 -3.31 -6.87 -10.49
C LYS A 79 -2.70 -5.65 -11.12
N LEU A 80 -1.92 -4.92 -10.36
CA LEU A 80 -1.26 -3.70 -10.85
C LEU A 80 0.08 -4.01 -11.50
N ASP A 81 0.38 -5.29 -11.67
CA ASP A 81 1.62 -5.74 -12.28
C ASP A 81 2.86 -5.34 -11.50
N GLY A 82 2.74 -5.32 -10.18
CA GLY A 82 3.89 -5.04 -9.35
C GLY A 82 4.88 -6.18 -9.38
N ASP A 83 6.14 -5.86 -9.34
CA ASP A 83 7.21 -6.85 -9.25
C ASP A 83 7.62 -7.07 -7.81
N ILE A 84 7.64 -6.00 -7.04
CA ILE A 84 8.07 -6.04 -5.64
C ILE A 84 7.07 -5.28 -4.81
N LEU A 85 6.70 -5.86 -3.69
CA LEU A 85 5.82 -5.20 -2.74
C LEU A 85 6.59 -4.92 -1.45
N VAL A 86 6.56 -3.69 -1.02
CA VAL A 86 7.10 -3.29 0.26
C VAL A 86 5.93 -2.85 1.11
N THR A 87 5.79 -3.39 2.30
CA THR A 87 4.70 -2.96 3.17
C THR A 87 5.21 -1.95 4.19
N PHE A 88 4.34 -1.06 4.59
CA PHE A 88 4.70 0.03 5.47
C PHE A 88 3.51 0.35 6.35
N ASP A 89 3.69 0.29 7.64
CA ASP A 89 2.57 0.49 8.57
C ASP A 89 2.21 1.96 8.68
N ALA A 90 0.93 2.22 8.85
CA ALA A 90 0.44 3.59 8.88
C ALA A 90 0.32 4.16 10.28
N ASP A 91 0.85 3.50 11.28
CA ASP A 91 0.66 3.94 12.66
C ASP A 91 1.67 4.96 13.12
N GLY A 92 2.58 5.37 12.24
CA GLY A 92 3.52 6.41 12.58
C GLY A 92 4.70 5.97 13.40
N GLN A 93 4.80 4.72 13.73
CA GLN A 93 5.87 4.27 14.53
C GLN A 93 6.77 3.33 13.86
N HIS A 94 6.80 3.30 12.62
CA HIS A 94 7.48 2.30 11.95
C HIS A 94 8.46 2.79 11.04
N GLN A 95 9.17 1.94 10.49
CA GLN A 95 10.06 2.15 9.44
C GLN A 95 9.63 1.27 8.33
N ILE A 96 10.14 1.48 7.18
CA ILE A 96 9.80 0.66 6.05
C ILE A 96 10.18 -0.76 6.36
N SER A 97 9.23 -1.64 6.19
CA SER A 97 9.48 -3.04 6.37
C SER A 97 10.31 -3.51 5.23
N GLU A 98 10.98 -4.57 5.41
CA GLU A 98 11.78 -5.06 4.36
C GLU A 98 10.97 -5.44 3.18
N ILE A 99 11.56 -5.48 2.06
CA ILE A 99 10.91 -5.91 0.85
C ILE A 99 10.58 -7.33 0.98
N ASP A 100 9.32 -7.63 0.81
CA ASP A 100 8.90 -8.90 1.10
C ASP A 100 8.88 -9.86 0.01
N SER A 101 8.58 -9.49 -1.15
CA SER A 101 8.48 -10.54 -2.09
C SER A 101 8.38 -10.05 -3.48
N VAL A 102 8.77 -10.89 -4.38
CA VAL A 102 8.55 -10.70 -5.77
C VAL A 102 7.16 -11.19 -6.05
N LEU A 103 6.31 -10.33 -6.51
CA LEU A 103 4.92 -10.64 -6.68
C LEU A 103 4.65 -11.43 -7.91
N THR A 104 5.45 -11.26 -8.92
CA THR A 104 5.25 -11.95 -10.15
C THR A 104 6.13 -13.17 -10.16
N PRO A 105 5.60 -14.33 -10.38
CA PRO A 105 6.44 -15.51 -10.44
C PRO A 105 7.43 -15.34 -11.58
N LEU A 106 8.64 -15.72 -11.34
CA LEU A 106 9.65 -15.53 -12.32
C LEU A 106 9.61 -16.51 -13.46
N PHE A 107 8.91 -17.56 -13.28
CA PHE A 107 8.94 -18.60 -14.22
C PHE A 107 7.59 -19.06 -14.60
N GLU A 108 6.80 -18.22 -15.05
CA GLU A 108 5.52 -18.60 -15.45
C GLU A 108 5.51 -19.05 -16.78
#